data_745efa757f0a1e3e2483c6c5e38c58f2
#
_entry.id   745efa757f0a1e3e2483c6c5e38c58f2
#
_cell.length_a   1.000
_cell.length_b   1.000
_cell.length_c   1.000
_cell.angle_alpha   90.00
_cell.angle_beta   90.00
_cell.angle_gamma   90.00
#
_symmetry.space_group_name_H-M   'P 1'
#
loop_
_entity.id
_entity.type
_entity.pdbx_description
1 polymer ?
#
loop_
_entity_poly.entity_id
_entity_poly.type
_entity_poly.pdbx_seq_one_letter_code
_entity_poly.pdbx_strand_id
1 'polypeptide(L)'
;GANFLTNELMDNENVDRVNFFAEKNNVNVGYHTHSNNFGSNVKAKDNAWDYALNSSKKNYINLDIGHYINVGGNNTKEALLEFINRNHKRICSLHLKDRQFGKSANLAATDNQIWGNGDTPIIEVLKLMRDKSYKFSATIELEYRIPEGSNRVKEVKKCMDYCIRALNS
;
A
#
# COMPACT_ATOMS: atom_id res chain seq x y z
N GLY A 1 9.93 -1.50 -22.60
CA GLY A 1 9.19 -2.53 -21.91
C GLY A 1 8.94 -2.17 -20.45
N ALA A 2 8.12 -2.94 -19.75
CA ALA A 2 7.89 -2.73 -18.33
C ALA A 2 9.14 -3.12 -17.52
N ASN A 3 9.50 -2.28 -16.55
CA ASN A 3 10.64 -2.54 -15.66
C ASN A 3 10.23 -3.16 -14.32
N PHE A 4 8.93 -3.12 -14.03
CA PHE A 4 8.32 -3.67 -12.82
C PHE A 4 7.11 -4.50 -13.18
N LEU A 5 6.90 -5.55 -12.40
CA LEU A 5 5.61 -6.21 -12.24
C LEU A 5 5.23 -6.17 -10.76
N THR A 6 3.94 -6.19 -10.47
CA THR A 6 3.45 -6.30 -9.10
C THR A 6 2.79 -7.65 -8.89
N ASN A 7 2.93 -8.20 -7.70
CA ASN A 7 2.34 -9.46 -7.30
C ASN A 7 1.93 -9.38 -5.82
N GLU A 8 1.02 -10.23 -5.41
CA GLU A 8 0.72 -10.42 -4.00
C GLU A 8 1.95 -10.96 -3.27
N LEU A 9 2.11 -10.59 -2.01
CA LEU A 9 3.13 -11.21 -1.17
C LEU A 9 2.72 -12.65 -0.88
N MET A 10 3.59 -13.57 -1.24
CA MET A 10 3.37 -15.01 -1.16
C MET A 10 4.33 -15.65 -0.14
N ASP A 11 4.20 -16.97 0.04
CA ASP A 11 5.15 -17.74 0.85
C ASP A 11 6.57 -17.72 0.27
N ASN A 12 7.54 -18.13 1.08
CA ASN A 12 8.96 -18.03 0.73
C ASN A 12 9.32 -18.84 -0.51
N GLU A 13 8.73 -20.04 -0.69
CA GLU A 13 9.00 -20.89 -1.85
C GLU A 13 8.56 -20.23 -3.15
N ASN A 14 7.39 -19.64 -3.15
CA ASN A 14 6.88 -18.91 -4.31
C ASN A 14 7.64 -17.61 -4.56
N VAL A 15 8.09 -16.90 -3.51
CA VAL A 15 9.01 -15.76 -3.65
C VAL A 15 10.30 -16.18 -4.36
N ASP A 16 10.90 -17.32 -4.00
CA ASP A 16 12.12 -17.83 -4.63
C ASP A 16 11.92 -18.19 -6.11
N ARG A 17 10.77 -18.77 -6.45
CA ARG A 17 10.42 -19.06 -7.85
C ARG A 17 10.28 -17.76 -8.67
N VAL A 18 9.66 -16.75 -8.10
CA VAL A 18 9.54 -15.41 -8.73
C VAL A 18 10.90 -14.72 -8.83
N ASN A 19 11.76 -14.87 -7.83
CA ASN A 19 13.14 -14.35 -7.88
C ASN A 19 13.91 -14.92 -9.05
N PHE A 20 13.85 -16.23 -9.27
CA PHE A 20 14.51 -16.87 -10.42
C PHE A 20 14.03 -16.28 -11.76
N PHE A 21 12.72 -16.10 -11.90
CA PHE A 21 12.13 -15.46 -13.08
C PHE A 21 12.57 -14.00 -13.24
N ALA A 22 12.52 -13.23 -12.17
CA ALA A 22 12.87 -11.81 -12.15
C ALA A 22 14.34 -11.56 -12.53
N GLU A 23 15.23 -12.37 -11.97
CA GLU A 23 16.67 -12.31 -12.32
C GLU A 23 16.92 -12.67 -13.79
N LYS A 24 16.34 -13.79 -14.26
CA LYS A 24 16.48 -14.25 -15.64
C LYS A 24 16.00 -13.24 -16.67
N ASN A 25 14.94 -12.50 -16.38
CA ASN A 25 14.32 -11.55 -17.31
C ASN A 25 14.67 -10.09 -17.02
N ASN A 26 15.53 -9.83 -16.05
CA ASN A 26 15.93 -8.50 -15.62
C ASN A 26 14.76 -7.56 -15.30
N VAL A 27 13.73 -8.07 -14.58
CA VAL A 27 12.56 -7.30 -14.12
C VAL A 27 12.57 -7.16 -12.61
N ASN A 28 12.00 -6.07 -12.11
CA ASN A 28 11.79 -5.88 -10.68
C ASN A 28 10.38 -6.34 -10.28
N VAL A 29 10.22 -6.77 -9.03
CA VAL A 29 8.95 -7.26 -8.49
C VAL A 29 8.53 -6.43 -7.30
N GLY A 30 7.33 -5.82 -7.36
CA GLY A 30 6.70 -5.15 -6.24
C GLY A 30 5.69 -6.07 -5.57
N TYR A 31 5.93 -6.42 -4.31
CA TYR A 31 5.02 -7.28 -3.56
C TYR A 31 3.98 -6.44 -2.82
N HIS A 32 2.72 -6.66 -3.17
CA HIS A 32 1.57 -6.07 -2.52
C HIS A 32 1.16 -6.88 -1.29
N THR A 33 0.66 -6.20 -0.27
CA THR A 33 0.20 -6.83 0.97
C THR A 33 -1.23 -6.45 1.31
N HIS A 34 -1.93 -7.41 1.89
CA HIS A 34 -3.22 -7.22 2.54
C HIS A 34 -3.07 -7.19 4.07
N SER A 35 -4.14 -6.79 4.78
CA SER A 35 -4.13 -6.72 6.23
C SER A 35 -3.73 -8.05 6.91
N ASN A 36 -4.10 -9.19 6.32
CA ASN A 36 -3.76 -10.52 6.84
C ASN A 36 -2.26 -10.87 6.74
N ASN A 37 -1.50 -10.26 5.84
CA ASN A 37 -0.06 -10.48 5.73
C ASN A 37 0.72 -9.92 6.92
N PHE A 38 0.17 -8.91 7.61
CA PHE A 38 0.81 -8.32 8.80
C PHE A 38 0.61 -9.16 10.06
N GLY A 39 -0.30 -10.17 10.02
CA GLY A 39 -0.60 -11.04 11.14
C GLY A 39 -1.22 -10.33 12.34
N SER A 40 -1.66 -11.11 13.32
CA SER A 40 -2.10 -10.60 14.62
C SER A 40 -0.91 -10.24 15.52
N ASN A 41 0.30 -10.60 15.13
CA ASN A 41 1.50 -10.38 15.92
C ASN A 41 2.13 -9.04 15.50
N VAL A 42 1.98 -8.06 16.36
CA VAL A 42 2.44 -6.68 16.16
C VAL A 42 3.92 -6.56 15.82
N LYS A 43 4.74 -7.56 16.19
CA LYS A 43 6.16 -7.61 15.83
C LYS A 43 6.41 -7.97 14.36
N ALA A 44 5.44 -8.59 13.69
CA ALA A 44 5.58 -9.03 12.30
C ALA A 44 5.26 -7.94 11.27
N LYS A 45 4.73 -6.79 11.68
CA LYS A 45 4.29 -5.73 10.76
C LYS A 45 5.38 -5.14 9.88
N ASP A 46 6.58 -4.97 10.45
CA ASP A 46 7.73 -4.48 9.72
C ASP A 46 8.42 -5.59 8.93
N ASN A 47 8.04 -6.85 9.17
CA ASN A 47 8.67 -8.04 8.63
C ASN A 47 7.88 -8.69 7.48
N ALA A 48 6.72 -8.12 7.10
CA ALA A 48 5.89 -8.71 6.03
C ALA A 48 6.68 -8.92 4.73
N TRP A 49 7.60 -8.02 4.40
CA TRP A 49 8.45 -8.11 3.22
C TRP A 49 9.88 -8.59 3.47
N ASP A 50 10.27 -8.86 4.72
CA ASP A 50 11.68 -9.12 5.07
C ASP A 50 12.29 -10.24 4.23
N TYR A 51 11.59 -11.37 4.11
CA TYR A 51 12.10 -12.47 3.30
C TYR A 51 12.30 -12.04 1.84
N ALA A 52 11.28 -11.47 1.23
CA ALA A 52 11.34 -11.04 -0.17
C ALA A 52 12.45 -10.00 -0.41
N LEU A 53 12.55 -8.98 0.46
CA LEU A 53 13.55 -7.92 0.32
C LEU A 53 14.99 -8.42 0.54
N ASN A 54 15.18 -9.42 1.40
CA ASN A 54 16.48 -10.00 1.70
C ASN A 54 16.90 -11.05 0.65
N SER A 55 15.95 -11.73 0.02
CA SER A 55 16.23 -12.80 -0.95
C SER A 55 16.64 -12.27 -2.33
N SER A 56 16.22 -11.06 -2.75
CA SER A 56 16.66 -10.44 -4.00
C SER A 56 16.64 -8.92 -3.95
N LYS A 57 17.64 -8.30 -4.61
CA LYS A 57 17.67 -6.84 -4.83
C LYS A 57 16.63 -6.36 -5.83
N LYS A 58 16.02 -7.27 -6.59
CA LYS A 58 14.94 -6.97 -7.54
C LYS A 58 13.56 -6.91 -6.88
N ASN A 59 13.46 -7.26 -5.60
CA ASN A 59 12.22 -7.23 -4.86
C ASN A 59 11.99 -5.86 -4.22
N TYR A 60 10.77 -5.38 -4.31
CA TYR A 60 10.33 -4.08 -3.84
C TYR A 60 9.00 -4.21 -3.09
N ILE A 61 8.66 -3.16 -2.37
CA ILE A 61 7.40 -3.01 -1.66
C ILE A 61 6.40 -2.31 -2.59
N ASN A 62 5.24 -2.92 -2.82
CA ASN A 62 4.03 -2.26 -3.28
C ASN A 62 3.13 -2.08 -2.05
N LEU A 63 3.24 -0.94 -1.40
CA LEU A 63 2.64 -0.70 -0.09
C LEU A 63 1.19 -0.26 -0.22
N ASP A 64 0.28 -1.07 0.31
CA ASP A 64 -1.10 -0.63 0.53
C ASP A 64 -1.23 0.04 1.90
N ILE A 65 -1.40 1.36 1.89
CA ILE A 65 -1.46 2.15 3.12
C ILE A 65 -2.77 1.94 3.89
N GLY A 66 -3.87 1.62 3.19
CA GLY A 66 -5.15 1.31 3.83
C GLY A 66 -5.10 -0.03 4.55
N HIS A 67 -4.53 -1.05 3.92
CA HIS A 67 -4.32 -2.33 4.58
C HIS A 67 -3.36 -2.24 5.76
N TYR A 68 -2.33 -1.40 5.67
CA TYR A 68 -1.41 -1.16 6.78
C TYR A 68 -2.15 -0.61 8.02
N ILE A 69 -2.95 0.44 7.85
CA ILE A 69 -3.73 1.07 8.94
C ILE A 69 -4.82 0.14 9.46
N ASN A 70 -5.47 -0.62 8.60
CA ASN A 70 -6.58 -1.49 8.95
C ASN A 70 -6.19 -2.60 9.95
N VAL A 71 -4.92 -3.01 9.99
CA VAL A 71 -4.42 -3.95 11.01
C VAL A 71 -4.59 -3.41 12.42
N GLY A 72 -4.40 -2.12 12.62
CA GLY A 72 -4.47 -1.50 13.95
C GLY A 72 -3.23 -1.76 14.81
N GLY A 73 -3.40 -1.70 16.12
CA GLY A 73 -2.29 -1.90 17.06
C GLY A 73 -1.21 -0.83 16.87
N ASN A 74 0.02 -1.25 16.57
CA ASN A 74 1.14 -0.34 16.34
C ASN A 74 1.21 0.20 14.89
N ASN A 75 0.27 -0.19 14.01
CA ASN A 75 0.20 0.30 12.64
C ASN A 75 -0.47 1.68 12.57
N THR A 76 0.00 2.62 13.39
CA THR A 76 -0.53 3.99 13.46
C THR A 76 -0.12 4.83 12.25
N LYS A 77 -0.68 6.02 12.14
CA LYS A 77 -0.29 7.03 11.15
C LYS A 77 1.21 7.33 11.21
N GLU A 78 1.72 7.58 12.41
CA GLU A 78 3.13 7.90 12.64
C GLU A 78 4.03 6.74 12.22
N ALA A 79 3.66 5.51 12.58
CA ALA A 79 4.39 4.31 12.19
C ALA A 79 4.40 4.11 10.67
N LEU A 80 3.30 4.40 9.98
CA LEU A 80 3.22 4.35 8.52
C LEU A 80 4.15 5.37 7.85
N LEU A 81 4.11 6.62 8.30
CA LEU A 81 4.96 7.69 7.76
C LEU A 81 6.45 7.38 7.96
N GLU A 82 6.80 6.87 9.15
CA GLU A 82 8.16 6.41 9.44
C GLU A 82 8.57 5.23 8.57
N PHE A 83 7.68 4.23 8.39
CA PHE A 83 7.91 3.09 7.54
C PHE A 83 8.20 3.52 6.08
N ILE A 84 7.39 4.42 5.52
CA ILE A 84 7.59 4.97 4.18
C ILE A 84 8.93 5.69 4.09
N ASN A 85 9.23 6.56 5.05
CA ASN A 85 10.47 7.32 5.08
C ASN A 85 11.71 6.41 5.15
N ARG A 86 11.67 5.37 5.98
CA ARG A 86 12.77 4.40 6.12
C ARG A 86 12.97 3.55 4.88
N ASN A 87 11.88 3.15 4.22
CA ASN A 87 11.90 2.18 3.13
C ASN A 87 11.75 2.81 1.73
N HIS A 88 11.75 4.13 1.59
CA HIS A 88 11.41 4.83 0.34
C HIS A 88 12.20 4.36 -0.89
N LYS A 89 13.44 3.90 -0.72
CA LYS A 89 14.29 3.36 -1.82
C LYS A 89 13.88 1.97 -2.28
N ARG A 90 13.08 1.27 -1.48
CA ARG A 90 12.60 -0.09 -1.77
C ARG A 90 11.08 -0.11 -1.99
N ILE A 91 10.40 1.03 -1.96
CA ILE A 91 9.00 1.16 -2.36
C ILE A 91 8.97 1.46 -3.87
N CYS A 92 8.22 0.66 -4.63
CA CYS A 92 8.00 0.88 -6.06
C CYS A 92 6.67 1.61 -6.33
N SER A 93 5.66 1.39 -5.51
CA SER A 93 4.36 2.05 -5.59
C SER A 93 3.61 1.99 -4.27
N LEU A 94 2.63 2.88 -4.13
CA LEU A 94 1.62 2.81 -3.07
C LEU A 94 0.26 2.50 -3.68
N HIS A 95 -0.57 1.76 -2.95
CA HIS A 95 -2.02 1.75 -3.12
C HIS A 95 -2.66 2.68 -2.11
N LEU A 96 -3.48 3.59 -2.61
CA LEU A 96 -4.24 4.55 -1.80
C LEU A 96 -5.68 4.08 -1.70
N LYS A 97 -6.10 3.71 -0.51
CA LYS A 97 -7.49 3.45 -0.15
C LYS A 97 -7.73 3.95 1.27
N ASP A 98 -8.95 4.31 1.58
CA ASP A 98 -9.31 4.73 2.92
C ASP A 98 -9.99 3.59 3.68
N ARG A 99 -9.46 3.26 4.86
CA ARG A 99 -9.95 2.17 5.70
C ARG A 99 -9.99 2.60 7.17
N GLN A 100 -10.80 1.87 7.95
CA GLN A 100 -10.86 2.07 9.40
C GLN A 100 -9.68 1.39 10.10
N PHE A 101 -9.15 2.07 11.12
CA PHE A 101 -8.08 1.55 11.96
C PHE A 101 -8.53 0.35 12.79
N GLY A 102 -7.73 -0.71 12.81
CA GLY A 102 -7.94 -1.85 13.70
C GLY A 102 -9.15 -2.72 13.37
N LYS A 103 -9.65 -2.71 12.14
CA LYS A 103 -10.83 -3.48 11.71
C LYS A 103 -10.52 -4.70 10.84
N SER A 104 -9.24 -5.07 10.71
CA SER A 104 -8.80 -6.16 9.83
C SER A 104 -9.39 -7.55 10.16
N ALA A 105 -9.82 -7.77 11.41
CA ALA A 105 -10.31 -9.08 11.84
C ALA A 105 -11.57 -9.56 11.10
N ASN A 106 -12.33 -8.66 10.50
CA ASN A 106 -13.62 -8.98 9.89
C ASN A 106 -13.61 -9.06 8.37
N LEU A 107 -12.49 -8.76 7.69
CA LEU A 107 -12.35 -8.79 6.22
C LEU A 107 -13.55 -8.18 5.45
N ALA A 108 -14.38 -7.41 6.13
CA ALA A 108 -15.62 -6.94 5.56
C ALA A 108 -15.34 -5.78 4.59
N ALA A 109 -16.00 -5.79 3.44
CA ALA A 109 -16.03 -4.66 2.51
C ALA A 109 -16.48 -3.34 3.17
N THR A 110 -17.10 -3.43 4.37
CA THR A 110 -17.50 -2.30 5.19
C THR A 110 -16.33 -1.52 5.80
N ASP A 111 -15.14 -2.09 5.85
CA ASP A 111 -13.96 -1.41 6.39
C ASP A 111 -13.41 -0.36 5.41
N ASN A 112 -13.74 -0.50 4.12
CA ASN A 112 -13.37 0.48 3.09
C ASN A 112 -14.31 1.68 3.15
N GLN A 113 -13.73 2.87 3.27
CA GLN A 113 -14.46 4.12 3.46
C GLN A 113 -14.37 5.03 2.22
N ILE A 114 -15.39 5.86 2.03
CA ILE A 114 -15.26 7.02 1.14
C ILE A 114 -14.10 7.87 1.68
N TRP A 115 -13.20 8.28 0.80
CA TRP A 115 -11.97 8.96 1.19
C TRP A 115 -12.22 10.22 2.04
N GLY A 116 -11.55 10.26 3.17
CA GLY A 116 -11.70 11.28 4.21
C GLY A 116 -12.67 10.91 5.34
N ASN A 117 -13.32 9.74 5.25
CA ASN A 117 -14.20 9.23 6.31
C ASN A 117 -13.57 8.08 7.12
N GLY A 118 -12.44 7.58 6.68
CA GLY A 118 -11.66 6.55 7.38
C GLY A 118 -10.46 7.14 8.12
N ASP A 119 -9.54 6.26 8.46
CA ASP A 119 -8.38 6.59 9.30
C ASP A 119 -7.05 6.54 8.52
N THR A 120 -7.09 6.21 7.23
CA THR A 120 -5.87 6.15 6.41
C THR A 120 -5.33 7.56 6.15
N PRO A 121 -4.07 7.87 6.53
CA PRO A 121 -3.52 9.22 6.43
C PRO A 121 -3.06 9.55 5.00
N ILE A 122 -3.99 9.49 4.04
CA ILE A 122 -3.71 9.71 2.61
C ILE A 122 -3.09 11.09 2.37
N ILE A 123 -3.61 12.12 3.04
CA ILE A 123 -3.12 13.50 2.89
C ILE A 123 -1.66 13.59 3.36
N GLU A 124 -1.36 13.07 4.54
CA GLU A 124 -0.03 13.14 5.13
C GLU A 124 0.98 12.33 4.32
N VAL A 125 0.57 11.18 3.79
CA VAL A 125 1.42 10.36 2.91
C VAL A 125 1.74 11.11 1.61
N LEU A 126 0.75 11.73 0.97
CA LEU A 126 0.97 12.50 -0.26
C LEU A 126 1.85 13.73 -0.01
N LYS A 127 1.67 14.42 1.12
CA LYS A 127 2.54 15.53 1.52
C LYS A 127 3.98 15.05 1.77
N LEU A 128 4.15 13.93 2.48
CA LEU A 128 5.47 13.33 2.69
C LEU A 128 6.16 13.02 1.36
N MET A 129 5.43 12.43 0.40
CA MET A 129 5.97 12.12 -0.92
C MET A 129 6.42 13.39 -1.66
N ARG A 130 5.59 14.44 -1.65
CA ARG A 130 5.89 15.74 -2.25
C ARG A 130 7.12 16.38 -1.61
N ASP A 131 7.11 16.53 -0.28
CA ASP A 131 8.10 17.28 0.48
C ASP A 131 9.48 16.60 0.46
N LYS A 132 9.50 15.26 0.39
CA LYS A 132 10.73 14.46 0.25
C LYS A 132 11.10 14.17 -1.21
N SER A 133 10.26 14.58 -2.17
CA SER A 133 10.46 14.32 -3.61
C SER A 133 10.63 12.83 -3.93
N TYR A 134 9.88 11.96 -3.26
CA TYR A 134 9.89 10.53 -3.54
C TYR A 134 9.38 10.24 -4.96
N LYS A 135 9.96 9.21 -5.61
CA LYS A 135 9.76 8.94 -7.04
C LYS A 135 8.84 7.76 -7.35
N PHE A 136 8.40 7.01 -6.33
CA PHE A 136 7.45 5.94 -6.53
C PHE A 136 6.05 6.49 -6.79
N SER A 137 5.24 5.74 -7.51
CA SER A 137 3.87 6.12 -7.83
C SER A 137 2.91 5.89 -6.66
N ALA A 138 1.77 6.56 -6.71
CA ALA A 138 0.63 6.29 -5.83
C ALA A 138 -0.61 6.05 -6.70
N THR A 139 -1.24 4.89 -6.53
CA THR A 139 -2.38 4.42 -7.31
C THR A 139 -3.67 4.55 -6.49
N ILE A 140 -4.69 5.17 -7.08
CA ILE A 140 -6.03 5.20 -6.49
C ILE A 140 -6.63 3.80 -6.58
N GLU A 141 -7.01 3.24 -5.44
CA GLU A 141 -7.70 1.97 -5.36
C GLU A 141 -9.12 2.18 -4.79
N LEU A 142 -10.11 2.03 -5.68
CA LEU A 142 -11.50 2.30 -5.36
C LEU A 142 -12.18 1.02 -4.88
N GLU A 143 -12.25 0.80 -3.57
CA GLU A 143 -12.85 -0.40 -2.97
C GLU A 143 -14.09 -0.14 -2.10
N TYR A 144 -14.41 1.10 -1.79
CA TYR A 144 -15.64 1.38 -1.05
C TYR A 144 -16.89 1.20 -1.92
N ARG A 145 -18.01 0.93 -1.27
CA ARG A 145 -19.31 0.80 -1.94
C ARG A 145 -19.67 2.12 -2.63
N ILE A 146 -19.94 2.02 -3.93
CA ILE A 146 -20.35 3.19 -4.72
C ILE A 146 -21.69 3.72 -4.16
N PRO A 147 -21.78 5.02 -3.79
CA PRO A 147 -22.99 5.62 -3.32
C PRO A 147 -24.11 5.57 -4.37
N GLU A 148 -25.36 5.50 -3.89
CA GLU A 148 -26.52 5.58 -4.76
C GLU A 148 -26.50 6.88 -5.59
N GLY A 149 -26.86 6.81 -6.86
CA GLY A 149 -26.80 7.93 -7.79
C GLY A 149 -25.41 8.32 -8.29
N SER A 150 -24.37 7.58 -7.88
CA SER A 150 -23.00 7.77 -8.37
C SER A 150 -22.56 6.59 -9.26
N ASN A 151 -21.31 6.65 -9.75
CA ASN A 151 -20.66 5.57 -10.49
C ASN A 151 -19.14 5.60 -10.27
N ARG A 152 -18.43 4.53 -10.69
CA ARG A 152 -16.99 4.40 -10.49
C ARG A 152 -16.19 5.57 -11.04
N VAL A 153 -16.54 6.08 -12.21
CA VAL A 153 -15.82 7.20 -12.85
C VAL A 153 -15.94 8.48 -12.00
N LYS A 154 -17.15 8.79 -11.52
CA LYS A 154 -17.38 9.95 -10.64
C LYS A 154 -16.62 9.79 -9.32
N GLU A 155 -16.60 8.59 -8.73
CA GLU A 155 -15.92 8.36 -7.47
C GLU A 155 -14.38 8.41 -7.62
N VAL A 156 -13.81 7.84 -8.68
CA VAL A 156 -12.37 7.98 -8.97
C VAL A 156 -12.01 9.46 -9.17
N LYS A 157 -12.87 10.25 -9.85
CA LYS A 157 -12.63 11.68 -9.96
C LYS A 157 -12.60 12.37 -8.60
N LYS A 158 -13.51 12.04 -7.68
CA LYS A 158 -13.49 12.59 -6.31
C LYS A 158 -12.20 12.22 -5.57
N CYS A 159 -11.72 10.98 -5.69
CA CYS A 159 -10.44 10.55 -5.12
C CYS A 159 -9.28 11.34 -5.74
N MET A 160 -9.28 11.55 -7.06
CA MET A 160 -8.27 12.38 -7.72
C MET A 160 -8.28 13.83 -7.22
N ASP A 161 -9.48 14.44 -7.13
CA ASP A 161 -9.63 15.80 -6.60
C ASP A 161 -9.16 15.89 -5.14
N TYR A 162 -9.36 14.82 -4.35
CA TYR A 162 -8.84 14.71 -2.98
C TYR A 162 -7.31 14.72 -2.96
N CYS A 163 -6.66 13.92 -3.82
CA CYS A 163 -5.20 13.92 -3.96
C CYS A 163 -4.65 15.30 -4.38
N ILE A 164 -5.28 15.93 -5.37
CA ILE A 164 -4.86 17.24 -5.87
C ILE A 164 -4.92 18.28 -4.75
N ARG A 165 -6.01 18.33 -3.96
CA ARG A 165 -6.10 19.22 -2.80
C ARG A 165 -5.02 18.94 -1.77
N ALA A 166 -4.74 17.69 -1.47
CA ALA A 166 -3.68 17.30 -0.53
C ALA A 166 -2.30 17.78 -0.98
N LEU A 167 -2.01 17.67 -2.27
CA LEU A 167 -0.72 18.09 -2.84
C LEU A 167 -0.56 19.61 -2.92
N ASN A 168 -1.65 20.37 -2.96
CA ASN A 168 -1.64 21.84 -3.07
C ASN A 168 -1.80 22.55 -1.70
N SER A 169 -1.94 21.81 -0.61
CA SER A 169 -2.15 22.37 0.73
C SER A 169 -0.86 22.48 1.60
#